data_b183b94c803c187a59df267fad28757a
#
_entry.id   b183b94c803c187a59df267fad28757a
#
_cell.length_a   1.000
_cell.length_b   1.000
_cell.length_c   1.000
_cell.angle_alpha   90.00
_cell.angle_beta   90.00
_cell.angle_gamma   90.00
#
_symmetry.space_group_name_H-M   'P 1'
#
loop_
_entity.id
_entity.type
_entity.pdbx_description
1 polymer ?
#
loop_
_entity_poly.entity_id
_entity_poly.type
_entity_poly.pdbx_seq_one_letter_code
_entity_poly.pdbx_strand_id
1 'polypeptide(L)'
;IEMITRDISIEDAIIDLLDNSIDGATQINSDDLSGFVINIEIDANKLSIKDNCGGFSLDRAQRYAFRFGRPEDAPTIKNSVGRFGIGMKRALFKMGKKFSVESQKDREHFLVNVNVDEWCDKVKQVNTLDGKTVEIDDWTFESVTIDDRNTEDGTTIVVTDLKEDVKALFS
;
A
#
# COMPACT_ATOMS: atom_id res chain seq x y z
N ILE A 1 8.71 6.11 -11.18
CA ILE A 1 7.79 4.97 -11.06
C ILE A 1 8.20 3.85 -12.00
N GLU A 2 8.43 4.08 -13.28
CA GLU A 2 8.85 3.03 -14.23
C GLU A 2 10.04 2.20 -13.73
N MET A 3 11.02 2.84 -13.09
CA MET A 3 12.19 2.16 -12.56
C MET A 3 11.86 1.12 -11.48
N ILE A 4 10.85 1.36 -10.64
CA ILE A 4 10.46 0.45 -9.55
C ILE A 4 9.44 -0.61 -9.98
N THR A 5 8.81 -0.44 -11.14
CA THR A 5 7.77 -1.36 -11.66
C THR A 5 8.21 -2.19 -12.85
N ARG A 6 9.40 -1.91 -13.43
CA ARG A 6 9.89 -2.57 -14.64
C ARG A 6 10.07 -4.08 -14.47
N ASP A 7 10.63 -4.49 -13.33
CA ASP A 7 11.10 -5.84 -13.10
C ASP A 7 10.12 -6.71 -12.29
N ILE A 8 8.85 -6.28 -12.20
CA ILE A 8 7.80 -7.06 -11.53
C ILE A 8 6.72 -7.47 -12.56
N SER A 9 6.35 -8.74 -12.53
CA SER A 9 5.19 -9.23 -13.29
C SER A 9 3.88 -8.80 -12.63
N ILE A 10 2.75 -8.96 -13.32
CA ILE A 10 1.42 -8.67 -12.75
C ILE A 10 1.10 -9.68 -11.66
N GLU A 11 1.45 -10.95 -11.88
CA GLU A 11 1.26 -12.04 -10.92
C GLU A 11 2.07 -11.79 -9.63
N ASP A 12 3.36 -11.42 -9.75
CA ASP A 12 4.19 -11.10 -8.59
C ASP A 12 3.66 -9.88 -7.84
N ALA A 13 3.11 -8.88 -8.55
CA ALA A 13 2.49 -7.73 -7.93
C ALA A 13 1.27 -8.12 -7.08
N ILE A 14 0.42 -9.03 -7.59
CA ILE A 14 -0.72 -9.55 -6.81
C ILE A 14 -0.23 -10.33 -5.59
N ILE A 15 0.78 -11.20 -5.78
CA ILE A 15 1.38 -11.98 -4.67
C ILE A 15 1.96 -11.04 -3.61
N ASP A 16 2.71 -10.01 -3.99
CA ASP A 16 3.25 -9.00 -3.05
C ASP A 16 2.15 -8.35 -2.19
N LEU A 17 0.95 -8.13 -2.75
CA LEU A 17 -0.19 -7.61 -1.99
C LEU A 17 -0.78 -8.65 -1.04
N LEU A 18 -0.90 -9.90 -1.47
CA LEU A 18 -1.43 -11.00 -0.65
C LEU A 18 -0.50 -11.36 0.50
N ASP A 19 0.82 -11.33 0.27
CA ASP A 19 1.83 -11.61 1.28
C ASP A 19 1.69 -10.66 2.49
N ASN A 20 1.28 -9.40 2.26
CA ASN A 20 1.03 -8.48 3.36
C ASN A 20 -0.14 -8.93 4.25
N SER A 21 -1.22 -9.46 3.67
CA SER A 21 -2.35 -10.00 4.43
C SER A 21 -1.96 -11.28 5.18
N ILE A 22 -1.20 -12.17 4.53
CA ILE A 22 -0.70 -13.41 5.14
C ILE A 22 0.25 -13.10 6.30
N ASP A 23 1.16 -12.15 6.13
CA ASP A 23 2.05 -11.68 7.19
C ASP A 23 1.26 -11.10 8.37
N GLY A 24 0.18 -10.35 8.09
CA GLY A 24 -0.73 -9.81 9.10
C GLY A 24 -1.38 -10.92 9.91
N ALA A 25 -2.01 -11.90 9.26
CA ALA A 25 -2.62 -13.06 9.90
C ALA A 25 -1.61 -13.86 10.73
N THR A 26 -0.41 -14.11 10.18
CA THR A 26 0.66 -14.85 10.85
C THR A 26 1.18 -14.13 12.10
N GLN A 27 1.20 -12.79 12.10
CA GLN A 27 1.58 -12.00 13.28
C GLN A 27 0.52 -12.10 14.40
N ILE A 28 -0.76 -12.31 14.06
CA ILE A 28 -1.83 -12.49 15.05
C ILE A 28 -1.77 -13.90 15.63
N ASN A 29 -1.71 -14.91 14.77
CA ASN A 29 -1.63 -16.32 15.20
C ASN A 29 -0.90 -17.16 14.15
N SER A 30 0.38 -17.46 14.42
CA SER A 30 1.23 -18.26 13.54
C SER A 30 0.86 -19.74 13.50
N ASP A 31 0.21 -20.24 14.55
CA ASP A 31 -0.05 -21.68 14.74
C ASP A 31 -1.39 -22.10 14.13
N ASP A 32 -2.33 -21.15 13.99
CA ASP A 32 -3.65 -21.40 13.44
C ASP A 32 -4.14 -20.18 12.62
N LEU A 33 -4.19 -20.31 11.32
CA LEU A 33 -4.68 -19.30 10.40
C LEU A 33 -6.18 -19.45 10.08
N SER A 34 -6.88 -20.38 10.73
CA SER A 34 -8.31 -20.57 10.54
C SER A 34 -9.08 -19.30 10.94
N GLY A 35 -10.07 -18.90 10.12
CA GLY A 35 -10.85 -17.68 10.34
C GLY A 35 -10.30 -16.43 9.69
N PHE A 36 -9.05 -16.42 9.25
CA PHE A 36 -8.56 -15.34 8.38
C PHE A 36 -9.04 -15.57 6.94
N VAL A 37 -9.49 -14.49 6.31
CA VAL A 37 -10.05 -14.52 4.96
C VAL A 37 -9.46 -13.39 4.14
N ILE A 38 -9.07 -13.71 2.93
CA ILE A 38 -8.64 -12.74 1.91
C ILE A 38 -9.59 -12.89 0.73
N ASN A 39 -10.35 -11.85 0.42
CA ASN A 39 -11.22 -11.80 -0.74
C ASN A 39 -10.54 -10.99 -1.84
N ILE A 40 -10.46 -11.57 -3.03
CA ILE A 40 -9.86 -10.95 -4.21
C ILE A 40 -10.92 -10.85 -5.29
N GLU A 41 -11.12 -9.66 -5.82
CA GLU A 41 -11.94 -9.41 -7.01
C GLU A 41 -11.07 -8.69 -8.03
N ILE A 42 -11.02 -9.21 -9.24
CA ILE A 42 -10.28 -8.60 -10.34
C ILE A 42 -11.07 -8.73 -11.64
N ASP A 43 -11.17 -7.63 -12.35
CA ASP A 43 -11.72 -7.56 -13.70
C ASP A 43 -10.98 -6.47 -14.51
N ALA A 44 -11.41 -6.18 -15.73
CA ALA A 44 -10.79 -5.14 -16.56
C ALA A 44 -10.87 -3.71 -16.00
N ASN A 45 -11.66 -3.46 -14.95
CA ASN A 45 -11.89 -2.12 -14.41
C ASN A 45 -11.21 -1.91 -13.07
N LYS A 46 -11.11 -2.97 -12.24
CA LYS A 46 -10.59 -2.88 -10.88
C LYS A 46 -9.89 -4.16 -10.42
N LEU A 47 -8.95 -3.99 -9.50
CA LEU A 47 -8.51 -5.01 -8.54
C LEU A 47 -8.96 -4.56 -7.16
N SER A 48 -9.59 -5.47 -6.41
CA SER A 48 -9.93 -5.27 -5.00
C SER A 48 -9.41 -6.44 -4.17
N ILE A 49 -8.71 -6.13 -3.08
CA ILE A 49 -8.27 -7.11 -2.09
C ILE A 49 -8.79 -6.65 -0.74
N LYS A 50 -9.59 -7.48 -0.08
CA LYS A 50 -10.12 -7.20 1.25
C LYS A 50 -9.82 -8.36 2.17
N ASP A 51 -9.25 -8.07 3.33
CA ASP A 51 -8.91 -9.07 4.34
C ASP A 51 -9.38 -8.68 5.74
N ASN A 52 -9.41 -9.67 6.64
CA ASN A 52 -9.56 -9.52 8.08
C ASN A 52 -8.28 -9.94 8.83
N CYS A 53 -7.12 -9.69 8.24
CA CYS A 53 -5.81 -10.14 8.72
C CYS A 53 -5.14 -9.13 9.68
N GLY A 54 -5.94 -8.34 10.41
CA GLY A 54 -5.50 -7.50 11.53
C GLY A 54 -5.07 -6.09 11.15
N GLY A 55 -5.10 -5.71 9.89
CA GLY A 55 -4.76 -4.38 9.44
C GLY A 55 -3.38 -3.86 9.89
N PHE A 56 -3.16 -2.58 9.77
CA PHE A 56 -1.95 -1.90 10.25
C PHE A 56 -2.25 -0.47 10.70
N SER A 57 -1.46 0.02 11.66
CA SER A 57 -1.65 1.34 12.24
C SER A 57 -1.25 2.47 11.28
N LEU A 58 -1.78 3.67 11.52
CA LEU A 58 -1.41 4.86 10.77
C LEU A 58 0.09 5.18 10.90
N ASP A 59 0.68 5.01 12.08
CA ASP A 59 2.13 5.16 12.28
C ASP A 59 2.93 4.21 11.37
N ARG A 60 2.53 2.95 11.29
CA ARG A 60 3.17 1.97 10.39
C ARG A 60 2.98 2.35 8.92
N ALA A 61 1.79 2.84 8.55
CA ALA A 61 1.53 3.35 7.21
C ALA A 61 2.50 4.49 6.84
N GLN A 62 2.60 5.50 7.69
CA GLN A 62 3.42 6.68 7.45
C GLN A 62 4.92 6.37 7.44
N ARG A 63 5.39 5.48 8.32
CA ARG A 63 6.83 5.15 8.42
C ARG A 63 7.31 4.19 7.34
N TYR A 64 6.49 3.23 6.96
CA TYR A 64 6.94 2.11 6.13
C TYR A 64 6.15 1.92 4.84
N ALA A 65 4.82 1.88 4.92
CA ALA A 65 4.00 1.53 3.78
C ALA A 65 3.99 2.61 2.70
N PHE A 66 3.96 3.89 3.10
CA PHE A 66 3.82 5.04 2.21
C PHE A 66 5.04 5.98 2.19
N ARG A 67 6.20 5.50 2.62
CA ARG A 67 7.45 6.25 2.53
C ARG A 67 8.38 5.65 1.49
N PHE A 68 9.04 6.47 0.68
CA PHE A 68 10.13 6.02 -0.18
C PHE A 68 11.44 5.94 0.64
N GLY A 69 12.14 4.81 0.48
CA GLY A 69 13.35 4.49 1.23
C GLY A 69 13.05 3.80 2.57
N ARG A 70 13.94 2.89 2.97
CA ARG A 70 13.87 2.21 4.26
C ARG A 70 14.50 3.13 5.32
N PRO A 71 13.80 3.47 6.42
CA PRO A 71 14.43 4.10 7.56
C PRO A 71 15.55 3.20 8.11
N GLU A 72 16.65 3.79 8.58
CA GLU A 72 17.77 3.05 9.18
C GLU A 72 17.36 2.22 10.40
N ASP A 73 16.30 2.68 11.10
CA ASP A 73 15.73 2.08 12.31
C ASP A 73 14.61 1.06 12.04
N ALA A 74 14.36 0.72 10.75
CA ALA A 74 13.30 -0.23 10.41
C ALA A 74 13.56 -1.61 11.04
N PRO A 75 12.62 -2.14 11.86
CA PRO A 75 12.80 -3.44 12.50
C PRO A 75 12.90 -4.56 11.46
N THR A 76 13.85 -5.46 11.67
CA THR A 76 13.94 -6.68 10.88
C THR A 76 13.01 -7.72 11.52
N ILE A 77 11.84 -7.93 10.91
CA ILE A 77 10.92 -8.99 11.34
C ILE A 77 11.47 -10.30 10.76
N LYS A 78 11.91 -11.19 11.66
CA LYS A 78 12.31 -12.55 11.28
C LYS A 78 11.07 -13.30 10.80
N ASN A 79 11.18 -13.99 9.66
CA ASN A 79 10.12 -14.78 9.02
C ASN A 79 8.98 -13.99 8.38
N SER A 80 9.13 -12.71 8.10
CA SER A 80 8.18 -11.96 7.25
C SER A 80 8.38 -12.36 5.79
N VAL A 81 7.31 -12.78 5.12
CA VAL A 81 7.29 -13.11 3.69
C VAL A 81 7.30 -11.83 2.88
N GLY A 82 6.54 -10.81 3.30
CA GLY A 82 6.49 -9.48 2.68
C GLY A 82 7.33 -8.44 3.42
N ARG A 83 8.18 -7.68 2.70
CA ARG A 83 8.85 -6.51 3.26
C ARG A 83 7.92 -5.31 3.15
N PHE A 84 7.16 -5.02 4.21
CA PHE A 84 6.25 -3.89 4.25
C PHE A 84 6.88 -2.61 3.66
N GLY A 85 6.22 -2.05 2.68
CA GLY A 85 6.48 -0.73 2.13
C GLY A 85 7.02 -0.71 0.69
N ILE A 86 7.98 -1.54 0.29
CA ILE A 86 8.48 -1.51 -1.09
C ILE A 86 7.61 -2.37 -1.99
N GLY A 87 7.29 -3.61 -1.58
CA GLY A 87 6.47 -4.54 -2.34
C GLY A 87 5.08 -3.97 -2.64
N MET A 88 4.36 -3.54 -1.59
CA MET A 88 3.02 -2.96 -1.76
C MET A 88 3.00 -1.77 -2.72
N LYS A 89 3.89 -0.79 -2.54
CA LYS A 89 3.95 0.38 -3.45
C LYS A 89 4.26 -0.03 -4.88
N ARG A 90 5.25 -0.89 -5.06
CA ARG A 90 5.64 -1.39 -6.38
C ARG A 90 4.48 -2.10 -7.06
N ALA A 91 3.74 -2.93 -6.31
CA ALA A 91 2.57 -3.63 -6.79
C ALA A 91 1.45 -2.65 -7.19
N LEU A 92 1.09 -1.71 -6.32
CA LEU A 92 0.05 -0.73 -6.59
C LEU A 92 0.37 0.11 -7.84
N PHE A 93 1.60 0.61 -7.97
CA PHE A 93 2.03 1.36 -9.15
C PHE A 93 2.15 0.50 -10.42
N LYS A 94 2.38 -0.82 -10.29
CA LYS A 94 2.35 -1.75 -11.41
C LYS A 94 0.95 -1.94 -11.94
N MET A 95 -0.03 -2.08 -11.05
CA MET A 95 -1.40 -2.45 -11.40
C MET A 95 -2.20 -1.31 -12.04
N GLY A 96 -2.13 -0.09 -11.50
CA GLY A 96 -2.99 0.99 -11.98
C GLY A 96 -2.49 2.40 -11.67
N LYS A 97 -3.31 3.39 -12.07
CA LYS A 97 -3.03 4.82 -11.89
C LYS A 97 -3.76 5.43 -10.68
N LYS A 98 -4.79 4.75 -10.17
CA LYS A 98 -5.51 5.20 -8.98
C LYS A 98 -5.64 4.04 -8.01
N PHE A 99 -5.37 4.30 -6.75
CA PHE A 99 -5.56 3.29 -5.72
C PHE A 99 -5.98 3.92 -4.39
N SER A 100 -6.68 3.11 -3.60
CA SER A 100 -6.95 3.40 -2.21
C SER A 100 -6.48 2.26 -1.33
N VAL A 101 -6.02 2.60 -0.15
CA VAL A 101 -5.68 1.65 0.92
C VAL A 101 -6.39 2.11 2.18
N GLU A 102 -7.34 1.33 2.62
CA GLU A 102 -8.08 1.51 3.86
C GLU A 102 -7.61 0.46 4.85
N SER A 103 -7.29 0.86 6.06
CA SER A 103 -6.89 -0.08 7.10
C SER A 103 -7.50 0.30 8.44
N GLN A 104 -8.01 -0.71 9.12
CA GLN A 104 -8.47 -0.63 10.49
C GLN A 104 -7.65 -1.57 11.36
N LYS A 105 -7.13 -1.01 12.46
CA LYS A 105 -6.42 -1.76 13.49
C LYS A 105 -6.70 -1.18 14.87
N ASP A 106 -7.16 -2.03 15.79
CA ASP A 106 -7.54 -1.64 17.14
C ASP A 106 -8.56 -0.48 17.14
N ARG A 107 -8.10 0.74 17.37
CA ARG A 107 -8.95 1.95 17.39
C ARG A 107 -8.65 2.93 16.28
N GLU A 108 -7.70 2.60 15.43
CA GLU A 108 -7.30 3.44 14.31
C GLU A 108 -7.98 2.95 13.03
N HIS A 109 -8.63 3.87 12.32
CA HIS A 109 -9.19 3.63 11.00
C HIS A 109 -8.78 4.77 10.09
N PHE A 110 -8.11 4.45 9.00
CA PHE A 110 -7.64 5.46 8.05
C PHE A 110 -7.76 5.01 6.59
N LEU A 111 -7.76 5.98 5.71
CA LEU A 111 -7.81 5.82 4.26
C LEU A 111 -6.70 6.64 3.63
N VAL A 112 -6.00 6.05 2.68
CA VAL A 112 -5.08 6.73 1.78
C VAL A 112 -5.63 6.59 0.37
N ASN A 113 -5.83 7.72 -0.32
CA ASN A 113 -6.21 7.75 -1.73
C ASN A 113 -5.08 8.35 -2.54
N VAL A 114 -4.74 7.73 -3.64
CA VAL A 114 -3.66 8.19 -4.53
C VAL A 114 -4.14 8.18 -5.97
N ASN A 115 -4.00 9.33 -6.62
CA ASN A 115 -3.93 9.45 -8.07
C ASN A 115 -2.45 9.56 -8.44
N VAL A 116 -1.92 8.56 -9.11
CA VAL A 116 -0.48 8.43 -9.38
C VAL A 116 0.06 9.57 -10.24
N ASP A 117 -0.71 10.01 -11.24
CA ASP A 117 -0.30 11.10 -12.13
C ASP A 117 -0.21 12.42 -11.34
N GLU A 118 -1.23 12.77 -10.53
CA GLU A 118 -1.22 13.96 -9.67
C GLU A 118 -0.12 13.89 -8.59
N TRP A 119 0.09 12.70 -8.02
CA TRP A 119 1.11 12.49 -7.00
C TRP A 119 2.54 12.63 -7.56
N CYS A 120 2.78 12.23 -8.82
CA CYS A 120 4.07 12.40 -9.49
C CYS A 120 4.41 13.87 -9.74
N ASP A 121 3.40 14.70 -9.97
CA ASP A 121 3.55 16.13 -10.23
C ASP A 121 3.61 16.98 -8.94
N LYS A 122 3.44 16.34 -7.77
CA LYS A 122 3.43 17.03 -6.49
C LYS A 122 4.80 17.55 -6.12
N VAL A 123 4.90 18.84 -5.88
CA VAL A 123 6.13 19.52 -5.45
C VAL A 123 5.92 20.22 -4.12
N LYS A 124 7.01 20.40 -3.38
CA LYS A 124 7.03 21.22 -2.16
C LYS A 124 8.17 22.22 -2.20
N GLN A 125 7.96 23.35 -1.55
CA GLN A 125 8.97 24.38 -1.41
C GLN A 125 9.83 24.13 -0.17
N VAL A 126 11.15 24.19 -0.33
CA VAL A 126 12.12 24.01 0.74
C VAL A 126 13.11 25.18 0.73
N ASN A 127 13.35 25.76 1.92
CA ASN A 127 14.38 26.78 2.08
C ASN A 127 15.75 26.11 2.22
N THR A 128 16.68 26.51 1.37
CA THR A 128 18.07 26.05 1.39
C THR A 128 18.85 26.80 2.46
N LEU A 129 20.02 26.28 2.84
CA LEU A 129 20.89 26.90 3.86
C LEU A 129 21.38 28.30 3.47
N ASP A 130 21.41 28.64 2.18
CA ASP A 130 21.76 29.97 1.65
C ASP A 130 20.54 30.91 1.57
N GLY A 131 19.39 30.52 2.13
CA GLY A 131 18.18 31.32 2.22
C GLY A 131 17.34 31.40 0.95
N LYS A 132 17.62 30.57 -0.06
CA LYS A 132 16.79 30.48 -1.26
C LYS A 132 15.68 29.48 -1.06
N THR A 133 14.52 29.73 -1.68
CA THR A 133 13.43 28.78 -1.78
C THR A 133 13.56 28.00 -3.10
N VAL A 134 13.58 26.69 -3.02
CA VAL A 134 13.62 25.80 -4.18
C VAL A 134 12.42 24.84 -4.15
N GLU A 135 11.92 24.47 -5.32
CA GLU A 135 10.91 23.41 -5.45
C GLU A 135 11.60 22.07 -5.57
N ILE A 136 11.12 21.09 -4.81
CA ILE A 136 11.55 19.70 -4.88
C ILE A 136 10.33 18.79 -4.95
N ASP A 137 10.49 17.60 -5.50
CA ASP A 137 9.43 16.59 -5.56
C ASP A 137 8.93 16.26 -4.16
N ASP A 138 7.61 16.19 -4.01
CA ASP A 138 6.96 15.80 -2.76
C ASP A 138 6.42 14.37 -2.84
N TRP A 139 7.18 13.43 -2.35
CA TRP A 139 6.84 12.01 -2.32
C TRP A 139 6.01 11.58 -1.10
N THR A 140 5.27 12.49 -0.48
CA THR A 140 4.42 12.17 0.67
C THR A 140 3.04 11.71 0.22
N PHE A 141 2.46 10.78 0.99
CA PHE A 141 1.08 10.34 0.86
C PHE A 141 0.23 11.01 1.93
N GLU A 142 -0.97 11.41 1.54
CA GLU A 142 -1.95 11.98 2.46
C GLU A 142 -2.88 10.87 2.97
N SER A 143 -3.15 10.86 4.26
CA SER A 143 -4.10 9.95 4.90
C SER A 143 -5.24 10.73 5.53
N VAL A 144 -6.43 10.15 5.49
CA VAL A 144 -7.62 10.66 6.17
C VAL A 144 -8.01 9.66 7.25
N THR A 145 -8.14 10.15 8.48
CA THR A 145 -8.70 9.35 9.58
C THR A 145 -10.21 9.23 9.37
N ILE A 146 -10.75 8.03 9.56
CA ILE A 146 -12.18 7.74 9.44
C ILE A 146 -12.72 7.53 10.84
N ASP A 147 -13.79 8.27 11.20
CA ASP A 147 -14.42 8.15 12.52
C ASP A 147 -15.33 6.93 12.64
N ASP A 148 -15.82 6.42 11.49
CA ASP A 148 -16.63 5.20 11.45
C ASP A 148 -15.72 3.96 11.56
N ARG A 149 -15.99 3.13 12.55
CA ARG A 149 -15.21 1.92 12.86
C ARG A 149 -15.99 0.71 12.44
N ASN A 150 -15.45 -0.03 11.51
CA ASN A 150 -15.88 -1.41 11.31
C ASN A 150 -15.55 -2.23 12.56
N THR A 151 -16.23 -3.33 12.73
CA THR A 151 -16.07 -4.20 13.90
C THR A 151 -14.84 -5.12 13.82
N GLU A 152 -14.25 -5.28 12.65
CA GLU A 152 -13.12 -6.18 12.39
C GLU A 152 -11.90 -5.41 11.91
N ASP A 153 -10.76 -5.77 12.47
CA ASP A 153 -9.46 -5.30 11.99
C ASP A 153 -9.11 -5.95 10.65
N GLY A 154 -8.61 -5.16 9.72
CA GLY A 154 -8.28 -5.65 8.39
C GLY A 154 -7.86 -4.56 7.43
N THR A 155 -7.63 -4.95 6.19
CA THR A 155 -7.22 -4.04 5.13
C THR A 155 -8.09 -4.20 3.89
N THR A 156 -8.40 -3.08 3.25
CA THR A 156 -9.04 -3.06 1.92
C THR A 156 -8.15 -2.26 0.97
N ILE A 157 -7.72 -2.90 -0.11
CA ILE A 157 -6.97 -2.29 -1.20
C ILE A 157 -7.87 -2.28 -2.42
N VAL A 158 -8.01 -1.13 -3.08
CA VAL A 158 -8.70 -1.02 -4.36
C VAL A 158 -7.80 -0.29 -5.35
N VAL A 159 -7.58 -0.89 -6.50
CA VAL A 159 -6.86 -0.28 -7.62
C VAL A 159 -7.82 -0.11 -8.78
N THR A 160 -7.89 1.09 -9.30
CA THR A 160 -8.71 1.45 -10.47
C THR A 160 -7.86 2.15 -11.52
N ASP A 161 -8.44 2.45 -12.66
CA ASP A 161 -7.69 2.98 -13.80
C ASP A 161 -6.48 2.09 -14.09
N LEU A 162 -6.78 0.78 -14.26
CA LEU A 162 -5.77 -0.26 -14.46
C LEU A 162 -4.96 0.03 -15.72
N LYS A 163 -3.68 -0.34 -15.71
CA LYS A 163 -2.83 -0.24 -16.90
C LYS A 163 -3.29 -1.18 -18.00
N GLU A 164 -2.98 -0.86 -19.24
CA GLU A 164 -3.50 -1.59 -20.41
C GLU A 164 -3.07 -3.07 -20.43
N ASP A 165 -1.84 -3.37 -20.01
CA ASP A 165 -1.35 -4.75 -19.88
C ASP A 165 -2.13 -5.54 -18.82
N VAL A 166 -2.53 -4.89 -17.71
CA VAL A 166 -3.36 -5.48 -16.66
C VAL A 166 -4.79 -5.70 -17.17
N LYS A 167 -5.40 -4.68 -17.80
CA LYS A 167 -6.74 -4.81 -18.39
C LYS A 167 -6.82 -5.96 -19.39
N ALA A 168 -5.81 -6.07 -20.26
CA ALA A 168 -5.77 -7.13 -21.28
C ALA A 168 -5.70 -8.53 -20.69
N LEU A 169 -5.11 -8.70 -19.51
CA LEU A 169 -5.01 -10.01 -18.85
C LEU A 169 -6.33 -10.44 -18.20
N PHE A 170 -7.17 -9.47 -17.76
CA PHE A 170 -8.40 -9.72 -17.00
C PHE A 170 -9.69 -9.31 -17.73
N SER A 171 -9.63 -9.20 -19.08
CA SER A 171 -10.76 -8.86 -19.95
C SER A 171 -11.56 -10.09 -20.40
#